data_9fd7e49394fc75e6d5a00c5b8a8dd025
#
_entry.id   9fd7e49394fc75e6d5a00c5b8a8dd025
#
_cell.length_a   1.000
_cell.length_b   1.000
_cell.length_c   1.000
_cell.angle_alpha   90.00
_cell.angle_beta   90.00
_cell.angle_gamma   90.00
#
_symmetry.space_group_name_H-M   'P 1'
#
loop_
_entity.id
_entity.type
_entity.pdbx_description
1 polymer ?
#
loop_
_entity_poly.entity_id
_entity_poly.type
_entity_poly.pdbx_seq_one_letter_code
_entity_poly.pdbx_strand_id
1 'polypeptide(L)'
;EPGVRSHMVRNDNYWKPGCANFDEVKLTAINDAAARMNAMATGQVDAIVRCDLKTAPMLEKKPGISVLQVSGTKHFTYPMDVRQAPFNDNNVRMALKHAIDREAFVNTVLRGYGSLGNDHPISSNQNYHAGDLPQRQYDPDKAKWYLKQAGHSSIDVEIAAADAAFNGAVDATQLYSEAAKVAGINIKVNRVSPDGYWNNVWMKVPWSACYWSGRPTADWMFTI
;
A
#
# COMPACT_ATOMS: atom_id res chain seq x y z
N GLU A 1 27.49 0.23 -2.15
CA GLU A 1 27.17 1.65 -1.93
C GLU A 1 25.73 1.74 -1.43
N PRO A 2 25.54 1.93 -0.12
CA PRO A 2 24.21 1.91 0.47
C PRO A 2 23.26 2.93 -0.16
N GLY A 3 22.02 2.51 -0.45
CA GLY A 3 21.00 3.35 -1.07
C GLY A 3 21.18 3.60 -2.58
N VAL A 4 22.27 3.20 -3.19
CA VAL A 4 22.56 3.39 -4.60
C VAL A 4 22.62 2.07 -5.34
N ARG A 5 23.50 1.17 -4.93
CA ARG A 5 23.71 -0.14 -5.60
C ARG A 5 24.29 -1.18 -4.68
N SER A 6 23.98 -2.43 -4.99
CA SER A 6 24.64 -3.61 -4.44
C SER A 6 25.10 -4.52 -5.57
N HIS A 7 26.27 -5.13 -5.41
CA HIS A 7 26.80 -6.13 -6.32
C HIS A 7 27.08 -7.40 -5.53
N MET A 8 26.56 -8.51 -5.97
CA MET A 8 26.70 -9.82 -5.35
C MET A 8 27.23 -10.81 -6.39
N VAL A 9 28.11 -11.70 -5.96
CA VAL A 9 28.62 -12.81 -6.76
C VAL A 9 28.13 -14.13 -6.18
N ARG A 10 28.05 -15.16 -7.00
CA ARG A 10 27.65 -16.49 -6.57
C ARG A 10 28.55 -17.00 -5.46
N ASN A 11 27.94 -17.59 -4.42
CA ASN A 11 28.67 -18.36 -3.41
C ASN A 11 28.60 -19.83 -3.80
N ASP A 12 29.75 -20.38 -4.28
CA ASP A 12 29.87 -21.78 -4.69
C ASP A 12 29.68 -22.75 -3.52
N ASN A 13 29.90 -22.29 -2.28
CA ASN A 13 29.68 -23.05 -1.06
C ASN A 13 28.30 -22.78 -0.39
N TYR A 14 27.31 -22.33 -1.16
CA TYR A 14 25.99 -22.09 -0.59
C TYR A 14 25.39 -23.42 -0.10
N TRP A 15 24.93 -23.43 1.15
CA TRP A 15 24.47 -24.63 1.85
C TRP A 15 23.27 -25.33 1.20
N LYS A 16 22.43 -24.61 0.47
CA LYS A 16 21.20 -25.12 -0.11
C LYS A 16 21.44 -25.48 -1.59
N PRO A 17 21.33 -26.77 -1.98
CA PRO A 17 21.51 -27.18 -3.36
C PRO A 17 20.41 -26.61 -4.27
N GLY A 18 20.75 -26.36 -5.54
CA GLY A 18 19.82 -25.82 -6.55
C GLY A 18 19.48 -24.34 -6.38
N CYS A 19 20.22 -23.61 -5.54
CA CYS A 19 20.13 -22.16 -5.37
C CYS A 19 21.37 -21.47 -5.94
N ALA A 20 21.37 -20.14 -5.92
CA ALA A 20 22.42 -19.31 -6.50
C ALA A 20 22.63 -19.56 -8.01
N ASN A 21 21.53 -19.41 -8.78
CA ASN A 21 21.52 -19.72 -10.21
C ASN A 21 22.20 -18.66 -11.10
N PHE A 22 22.48 -17.47 -10.57
CA PHE A 22 23.16 -16.39 -11.28
C PHE A 22 24.61 -16.27 -10.81
N ASP A 23 25.53 -16.02 -11.74
CA ASP A 23 26.93 -15.77 -11.40
C ASP A 23 27.12 -14.45 -10.69
N GLU A 24 26.39 -13.42 -11.16
CA GLU A 24 26.36 -12.08 -10.56
C GLU A 24 24.95 -11.53 -10.50
N VAL A 25 24.66 -10.76 -9.47
CA VAL A 25 23.43 -9.94 -9.34
C VAL A 25 23.80 -8.53 -8.97
N LYS A 26 23.36 -7.57 -9.79
CA LYS A 26 23.52 -6.13 -9.56
C LYS A 26 22.19 -5.52 -9.24
N LEU A 27 22.01 -5.01 -8.03
CA LEU A 27 20.81 -4.27 -7.62
C LEU A 27 21.10 -2.77 -7.70
N THR A 28 20.25 -2.03 -8.39
CA THR A 28 20.35 -0.57 -8.51
C THR A 28 19.07 0.06 -7.97
N ALA A 29 19.21 1.03 -7.07
CA ALA A 29 18.08 1.78 -6.55
C ALA A 29 17.70 2.88 -7.54
N ILE A 30 16.51 2.79 -8.12
CA ILE A 30 15.92 3.82 -8.99
C ILE A 30 14.59 4.22 -8.39
N ASN A 31 14.55 5.36 -7.69
CA ASN A 31 13.37 5.79 -6.95
C ASN A 31 12.24 6.27 -7.86
N ASP A 32 12.57 6.93 -8.96
CA ASP A 32 11.59 7.39 -9.93
C ASP A 32 10.99 6.23 -10.74
N ALA A 33 9.66 6.13 -10.76
CA ALA A 33 8.95 5.05 -11.42
C ALA A 33 9.14 5.08 -12.95
N ALA A 34 9.14 6.27 -13.56
CA ALA A 34 9.30 6.41 -15.01
C ALA A 34 10.73 6.02 -15.44
N ALA A 35 11.73 6.42 -14.67
CA ALA A 35 13.12 6.03 -14.91
C ALA A 35 13.30 4.51 -14.81
N ARG A 36 12.68 3.84 -13.82
CA ARG A 36 12.70 2.37 -13.71
C ARG A 36 12.07 1.69 -14.92
N MET A 37 10.92 2.19 -15.37
CA MET A 37 10.23 1.63 -16.54
C MET A 37 11.06 1.82 -17.81
N ASN A 38 11.72 2.97 -17.98
CA ASN A 38 12.62 3.23 -19.10
C ASN A 38 13.85 2.32 -19.06
N ALA A 39 14.46 2.10 -17.90
CA ALA A 39 15.59 1.19 -17.74
C ALA A 39 15.24 -0.24 -18.18
N MET A 40 14.04 -0.73 -17.82
CA MET A 40 13.52 -2.02 -18.29
C MET A 40 13.26 -2.00 -19.80
N ALA A 41 12.61 -0.98 -20.29
CA ALA A 41 12.23 -0.86 -21.70
C ALA A 41 13.42 -0.78 -22.66
N THR A 42 14.57 -0.29 -22.20
CA THR A 42 15.81 -0.14 -22.96
C THR A 42 16.81 -1.29 -22.73
N GLY A 43 16.46 -2.26 -21.90
CA GLY A 43 17.36 -3.39 -21.58
C GLY A 43 18.55 -2.99 -20.67
N GLN A 44 18.44 -1.88 -19.96
CA GLN A 44 19.43 -1.44 -18.99
C GLN A 44 19.43 -2.29 -17.72
N VAL A 45 18.28 -2.90 -17.44
CA VAL A 45 18.07 -3.86 -16.36
C VAL A 45 17.26 -5.06 -16.88
N ASP A 46 17.48 -6.23 -16.30
CA ASP A 46 16.83 -7.48 -16.68
C ASP A 46 15.50 -7.69 -15.94
N ALA A 47 15.33 -7.07 -14.78
CA ALA A 47 14.13 -7.15 -13.97
C ALA A 47 13.89 -5.88 -13.15
N ILE A 48 12.63 -5.54 -12.96
CA ILE A 48 12.23 -4.48 -12.04
C ILE A 48 11.18 -5.00 -11.07
N VAL A 49 11.21 -4.51 -9.85
CA VAL A 49 10.15 -4.71 -8.87
C VAL A 49 9.28 -3.46 -8.77
N ARG A 50 8.02 -3.63 -8.37
CA ARG A 50 7.05 -2.52 -8.24
C ARG A 50 6.85 -1.79 -9.57
N CYS A 51 6.48 -2.56 -10.58
CA CYS A 51 6.06 -2.02 -11.88
C CYS A 51 4.95 -0.98 -11.68
N ASP A 52 5.02 0.13 -12.39
CA ASP A 52 3.92 1.09 -12.42
C ASP A 52 2.73 0.49 -13.16
N LEU A 53 1.61 0.36 -12.45
CA LEU A 53 0.41 -0.30 -12.97
C LEU A 53 -0.27 0.46 -14.11
N LYS A 54 0.00 1.78 -14.25
CA LYS A 54 -0.50 2.59 -15.38
C LYS A 54 0.19 2.21 -16.69
N THR A 55 1.46 1.82 -16.62
CA THR A 55 2.31 1.54 -17.79
C THR A 55 2.61 0.06 -18.00
N ALA A 56 2.31 -0.80 -17.02
CA ALA A 56 2.51 -2.25 -17.12
C ALA A 56 1.94 -2.87 -18.42
N PRO A 57 0.68 -2.55 -18.84
CA PRO A 57 0.13 -3.09 -20.09
C PRO A 57 0.88 -2.68 -21.36
N MET A 58 1.63 -1.56 -21.30
CA MET A 58 2.49 -1.13 -22.41
C MET A 58 3.78 -1.94 -22.47
N LEU A 59 4.33 -2.32 -21.31
CA LEU A 59 5.52 -3.18 -21.24
C LEU A 59 5.20 -4.60 -21.71
N GLU A 60 4.05 -5.17 -21.35
CA GLU A 60 3.62 -6.51 -21.80
C GLU A 60 3.56 -6.64 -23.32
N LYS A 61 3.30 -5.54 -24.02
CA LYS A 61 3.28 -5.53 -25.50
C LYS A 61 4.66 -5.49 -26.14
N LYS A 62 5.72 -5.26 -25.37
CA LYS A 62 7.09 -5.24 -25.89
C LYS A 62 7.64 -6.65 -26.01
N PRO A 63 8.22 -7.02 -27.16
CA PRO A 63 8.88 -8.30 -27.32
C PRO A 63 9.98 -8.50 -26.25
N GLY A 64 10.03 -9.69 -25.66
CA GLY A 64 11.04 -10.04 -24.66
C GLY A 64 10.79 -9.53 -23.24
N ILE A 65 9.67 -8.83 -22.99
CA ILE A 65 9.27 -8.42 -21.66
C ILE A 65 8.01 -9.18 -21.22
N SER A 66 7.99 -9.66 -19.99
CA SER A 66 6.82 -10.25 -19.35
C SER A 66 6.53 -9.57 -18.02
N VAL A 67 5.27 -9.36 -17.71
CA VAL A 67 4.82 -8.86 -16.40
C VAL A 67 4.35 -10.05 -15.57
N LEU A 68 5.02 -10.28 -14.44
CA LEU A 68 4.67 -11.33 -13.49
C LEU A 68 3.83 -10.75 -12.36
N GLN A 69 2.62 -11.24 -12.20
CA GLN A 69 1.75 -10.94 -11.07
C GLN A 69 1.78 -12.09 -10.07
N VAL A 70 2.05 -11.78 -8.83
CA VAL A 70 2.02 -12.75 -7.75
C VAL A 70 1.15 -12.23 -6.60
N SER A 71 0.31 -13.08 -6.08
CA SER A 71 -0.43 -12.79 -4.84
C SER A 71 0.51 -12.97 -3.65
N GLY A 72 0.61 -11.93 -2.85
CA GLY A 72 1.49 -11.91 -1.67
C GLY A 72 0.75 -11.43 -0.42
N THR A 73 1.53 -11.21 0.62
CA THR A 73 1.04 -10.75 1.92
C THR A 73 1.13 -9.23 2.10
N LYS A 74 1.66 -8.52 1.08
CA LYS A 74 1.75 -7.07 1.09
C LYS A 74 0.37 -6.45 0.94
N HIS A 75 0.05 -5.49 1.79
CA HIS A 75 -1.21 -4.73 1.72
C HIS A 75 -0.98 -3.24 1.95
N PHE A 76 -1.92 -2.43 1.48
CA PHE A 76 -1.94 -0.98 1.64
C PHE A 76 -2.92 -0.60 2.74
N THR A 77 -2.53 0.32 3.58
CA THR A 77 -3.27 0.70 4.78
C THR A 77 -3.25 2.21 5.00
N TYR A 78 -4.19 2.64 5.83
CA TYR A 78 -4.28 3.99 6.36
C TYR A 78 -4.35 3.91 7.90
N PRO A 79 -3.24 3.59 8.59
CA PRO A 79 -3.24 3.43 10.04
C PRO A 79 -3.51 4.75 10.75
N MET A 80 -4.34 4.67 11.78
CA MET A 80 -4.75 5.79 12.62
C MET A 80 -4.12 5.66 14.00
N ASP A 81 -3.51 6.71 14.51
CA ASP A 81 -3.00 6.74 15.89
C ASP A 81 -4.17 6.87 16.88
N VAL A 82 -4.55 5.76 17.46
CA VAL A 82 -5.68 5.67 18.38
C VAL A 82 -5.48 6.41 19.71
N ARG A 83 -4.29 6.95 19.96
CA ARG A 83 -3.97 7.77 21.15
C ARG A 83 -4.35 9.23 20.96
N GLN A 84 -4.60 9.65 19.73
CA GLN A 84 -4.85 11.05 19.36
C GLN A 84 -6.28 11.23 18.87
N ALA A 85 -6.90 12.37 19.26
CA ALA A 85 -8.17 12.77 18.72
C ALA A 85 -8.02 13.12 17.23
N PRO A 86 -9.04 12.85 16.40
CA PRO A 86 -10.32 12.22 16.73
C PRO A 86 -10.26 10.68 16.66
N PHE A 87 -9.09 10.09 16.37
CA PHE A 87 -8.93 8.65 16.14
C PHE A 87 -8.95 7.81 17.42
N ASN A 88 -8.93 8.43 18.60
CA ASN A 88 -9.16 7.76 19.89
C ASN A 88 -10.63 7.31 20.04
N ASP A 89 -11.60 7.91 19.34
CA ASP A 89 -12.98 7.44 19.30
C ASP A 89 -13.14 6.28 18.29
N ASN A 90 -13.65 5.14 18.77
CA ASN A 90 -13.88 3.99 17.92
C ASN A 90 -14.97 4.26 16.85
N ASN A 91 -15.98 5.06 17.15
CA ASN A 91 -17.04 5.37 16.19
C ASN A 91 -16.48 6.21 15.02
N VAL A 92 -15.57 7.14 15.28
CA VAL A 92 -14.88 7.88 14.22
C VAL A 92 -14.09 6.93 13.32
N ARG A 93 -13.34 5.99 13.90
CA ARG A 93 -12.60 4.99 13.11
C ARG A 93 -13.54 4.09 12.30
N MET A 94 -14.68 3.68 12.88
CA MET A 94 -15.69 2.90 12.16
C MET A 94 -16.34 3.68 11.04
N ALA A 95 -16.62 4.98 11.22
CA ALA A 95 -17.10 5.85 10.16
C ALA A 95 -16.12 5.91 8.99
N LEU A 96 -14.85 6.13 9.27
CA LEU A 96 -13.77 6.14 8.27
C LEU A 96 -13.67 4.79 7.53
N LYS A 97 -13.76 3.67 8.23
CA LYS A 97 -13.71 2.32 7.63
C LYS A 97 -14.89 2.02 6.69
N HIS A 98 -16.05 2.62 6.91
CA HIS A 98 -17.22 2.51 6.02
C HIS A 98 -17.23 3.57 4.91
N ALA A 99 -16.47 4.64 5.05
CA ALA A 99 -16.39 5.72 4.08
C ALA A 99 -15.38 5.49 2.94
N ILE A 100 -14.60 4.42 2.99
CA ILE A 100 -13.63 4.08 1.93
C ILE A 100 -14.25 3.11 0.92
N ASP A 101 -14.25 3.49 -0.36
CA ASP A 101 -14.63 2.60 -1.47
C ASP A 101 -13.42 1.78 -1.92
N ARG A 102 -13.30 0.58 -1.37
CA ARG A 102 -12.18 -0.33 -1.66
C ARG A 102 -12.24 -0.92 -3.07
N GLU A 103 -13.44 -1.12 -3.61
CA GLU A 103 -13.62 -1.62 -4.97
C GLU A 103 -13.18 -0.58 -6.00
N ALA A 104 -13.60 0.67 -5.83
CA ALA A 104 -13.13 1.76 -6.66
C ALA A 104 -11.61 1.92 -6.58
N PHE A 105 -11.02 1.73 -5.38
CA PHE A 105 -9.58 1.74 -5.19
C PHE A 105 -8.88 0.65 -6.02
N VAL A 106 -9.31 -0.60 -5.90
CA VAL A 106 -8.71 -1.73 -6.64
C VAL A 106 -8.85 -1.50 -8.15
N ASN A 107 -10.03 -1.09 -8.61
CA ASN A 107 -10.30 -0.95 -10.03
C ASN A 107 -9.59 0.27 -10.66
N THR A 108 -9.56 1.40 -9.96
CA THR A 108 -9.03 2.67 -10.51
C THR A 108 -7.54 2.83 -10.28
N VAL A 109 -7.07 2.62 -9.04
CA VAL A 109 -5.67 2.85 -8.65
C VAL A 109 -4.82 1.63 -8.95
N LEU A 110 -5.29 0.45 -8.53
CA LEU A 110 -4.56 -0.80 -8.74
C LEU A 110 -4.87 -1.47 -10.09
N ARG A 111 -5.78 -0.92 -10.88
CA ARG A 111 -6.14 -1.42 -12.21
C ARG A 111 -6.49 -2.91 -12.24
N GLY A 112 -7.10 -3.41 -11.17
CA GLY A 112 -7.42 -4.81 -11.01
C GLY A 112 -6.27 -5.69 -10.50
N TYR A 113 -5.07 -5.15 -10.34
CA TYR A 113 -3.91 -5.88 -9.79
C TYR A 113 -3.92 -5.91 -8.26
N GLY A 114 -4.99 -6.44 -7.67
CA GLY A 114 -5.12 -6.51 -6.22
C GLY A 114 -6.40 -7.20 -5.79
N SER A 115 -6.56 -7.37 -4.50
CA SER A 115 -7.76 -7.88 -3.88
C SER A 115 -8.23 -6.95 -2.75
N LEU A 116 -9.50 -7.06 -2.38
CA LEU A 116 -10.07 -6.25 -1.30
C LEU A 116 -9.46 -6.65 0.05
N GLY A 117 -9.01 -5.67 0.80
CA GLY A 117 -8.68 -5.84 2.22
C GLY A 117 -9.94 -5.72 3.08
N ASN A 118 -9.87 -6.23 4.31
CA ASN A 118 -10.98 -6.20 5.27
C ASN A 118 -10.57 -5.70 6.66
N ASP A 119 -9.70 -4.69 6.71
CA ASP A 119 -9.23 -4.03 7.93
C ASP A 119 -8.51 -4.95 8.93
N HIS A 120 -7.91 -6.03 8.46
CA HIS A 120 -7.04 -6.90 9.25
C HIS A 120 -5.76 -7.26 8.47
N PRO A 121 -4.63 -7.48 9.15
CA PRO A 121 -3.34 -7.59 8.51
C PRO A 121 -3.01 -8.99 7.97
N ILE A 122 -3.81 -10.01 8.27
CA ILE A 122 -3.54 -11.39 7.88
C ILE A 122 -4.18 -11.67 6.52
N SER A 123 -3.37 -11.85 5.49
CA SER A 123 -3.87 -12.11 4.14
C SER A 123 -4.39 -13.55 3.99
N SER A 124 -5.22 -13.76 2.95
CA SER A 124 -5.77 -15.09 2.64
C SER A 124 -4.71 -16.17 2.34
N ASN A 125 -3.48 -15.75 2.08
CA ASN A 125 -2.34 -16.66 1.83
C ASN A 125 -1.60 -17.04 3.11
N GLN A 126 -2.05 -16.57 4.27
CA GLN A 126 -1.42 -16.83 5.56
C GLN A 126 -2.32 -17.70 6.45
N ASN A 127 -1.69 -18.50 7.29
CA ASN A 127 -2.39 -19.19 8.35
C ASN A 127 -3.07 -18.19 9.28
N TYR A 128 -4.21 -18.58 9.86
CA TYR A 128 -5.02 -17.75 10.76
C TYR A 128 -5.70 -16.55 10.07
N HIS A 129 -5.85 -16.58 8.74
CA HIS A 129 -6.72 -15.63 8.06
C HIS A 129 -8.18 -15.80 8.53
N ALA A 130 -8.79 -14.71 8.97
CA ALA A 130 -10.17 -14.69 9.40
C ALA A 130 -11.13 -14.51 8.21
N GLY A 131 -11.24 -15.54 7.38
CA GLY A 131 -12.05 -15.52 6.16
C GLY A 131 -13.56 -15.57 6.40
N ASP A 132 -13.98 -15.86 7.63
CA ASP A 132 -15.37 -15.86 8.10
C ASP A 132 -15.89 -14.46 8.45
N LEU A 133 -15.00 -13.46 8.57
CA LEU A 133 -15.40 -12.09 8.84
C LEU A 133 -16.13 -11.50 7.63
N PRO A 134 -17.33 -10.89 7.80
CA PRO A 134 -18.02 -10.24 6.72
C PRO A 134 -17.17 -9.14 6.08
N GLN A 135 -17.08 -9.15 4.75
CA GLN A 135 -16.36 -8.10 4.02
C GLN A 135 -17.01 -6.74 4.29
N ARG A 136 -16.22 -5.80 4.79
CA ARG A 136 -16.67 -4.43 5.02
C ARG A 136 -16.87 -3.71 3.70
N GLN A 137 -18.11 -3.36 3.43
CA GLN A 137 -18.50 -2.63 2.22
C GLN A 137 -18.39 -1.10 2.42
N TYR A 138 -18.24 -0.38 1.32
CA TYR A 138 -18.47 1.05 1.28
C TYR A 138 -19.94 1.32 1.62
N ASP A 139 -20.18 2.08 2.67
CA ASP A 139 -21.51 2.35 3.19
C ASP A 139 -21.52 3.75 3.83
N PRO A 140 -21.78 4.80 3.04
CA PRO A 140 -21.76 6.17 3.53
C PRO A 140 -22.87 6.45 4.56
N ASP A 141 -24.00 5.75 4.51
CA ASP A 141 -25.07 5.94 5.49
C ASP A 141 -24.67 5.36 6.84
N LYS A 142 -24.03 4.22 6.85
CA LYS A 142 -23.45 3.62 8.05
C LYS A 142 -22.29 4.47 8.59
N ALA A 143 -21.50 5.06 7.71
CA ALA A 143 -20.46 6.02 8.13
C ALA A 143 -21.07 7.25 8.82
N LYS A 144 -22.14 7.84 8.28
CA LYS A 144 -22.90 8.93 8.93
C LYS A 144 -23.46 8.51 10.28
N TRP A 145 -23.99 7.28 10.36
CA TRP A 145 -24.51 6.76 11.61
C TRP A 145 -23.44 6.70 12.69
N TYR A 146 -22.26 6.18 12.36
CA TYR A 146 -21.14 6.14 13.30
C TYR A 146 -20.64 7.53 13.68
N LEU A 147 -20.57 8.48 12.77
CA LEU A 147 -20.23 9.88 13.10
C LEU A 147 -21.21 10.46 14.11
N LYS A 148 -22.49 10.21 13.91
CA LYS A 148 -23.53 10.67 14.85
C LYS A 148 -23.37 10.02 16.22
N GLN A 149 -22.98 8.73 16.32
CA GLN A 149 -22.69 8.09 17.60
C GLN A 149 -21.45 8.71 18.29
N ALA A 150 -20.52 9.25 17.52
CA ALA A 150 -19.36 10.00 18.03
C ALA A 150 -19.72 11.47 18.38
N GLY A 151 -20.99 11.91 18.22
CA GLY A 151 -21.42 13.28 18.51
C GLY A 151 -21.15 14.29 17.38
N HIS A 152 -20.83 13.81 16.17
CA HIS A 152 -20.51 14.66 15.03
C HIS A 152 -21.59 14.58 13.93
N SER A 153 -21.91 15.71 13.33
CA SER A 153 -22.68 15.77 12.07
C SER A 153 -21.75 15.75 10.85
N SER A 154 -20.56 16.27 11.00
CA SER A 154 -19.46 16.22 10.04
C SER A 154 -18.13 16.29 10.79
N ILE A 155 -17.04 15.88 10.14
CA ILE A 155 -15.70 15.90 10.72
C ILE A 155 -14.67 16.30 9.67
N ASP A 156 -13.71 17.13 10.08
CA ASP A 156 -12.53 17.47 9.27
C ASP A 156 -11.33 16.72 9.82
N VAL A 157 -10.66 15.98 8.95
CA VAL A 157 -9.45 15.20 9.28
C VAL A 157 -8.40 15.37 8.20
N GLU A 158 -7.13 15.23 8.58
CA GLU A 158 -6.02 15.33 7.64
C GLU A 158 -5.30 13.97 7.53
N ILE A 159 -4.91 13.60 6.32
CA ILE A 159 -4.12 12.41 6.04
C ILE A 159 -2.88 12.79 5.23
N ALA A 160 -1.72 12.33 5.66
CA ALA A 160 -0.48 12.49 4.89
C ALA A 160 -0.33 11.35 3.87
N ALA A 161 -0.01 11.70 2.63
CA ALA A 161 0.20 10.73 1.56
C ALA A 161 1.38 11.11 0.66
N ALA A 162 2.13 10.10 0.26
CA ALA A 162 3.17 10.18 -0.77
C ALA A 162 3.29 8.83 -1.48
N ASP A 163 3.75 8.82 -2.72
CA ASP A 163 3.96 7.58 -3.49
C ASP A 163 5.12 6.73 -2.95
N ALA A 164 5.88 7.25 -1.98
CA ALA A 164 6.79 6.45 -1.15
C ALA A 164 6.05 5.40 -0.30
N ALA A 165 4.80 5.66 0.11
CA ALA A 165 3.97 4.69 0.82
C ALA A 165 3.61 3.50 -0.09
N PHE A 166 3.09 3.78 -1.27
CA PHE A 166 2.89 2.83 -2.36
C PHE A 166 2.59 3.60 -3.65
N ASN A 167 2.84 2.99 -4.80
CA ASN A 167 2.59 3.63 -6.08
C ASN A 167 1.11 3.99 -6.22
N GLY A 168 0.81 5.27 -6.48
CA GLY A 168 -0.56 5.78 -6.55
C GLY A 168 -1.20 6.08 -5.18
N ALA A 169 -0.41 6.17 -4.10
CA ALA A 169 -0.95 6.46 -2.76
C ALA A 169 -1.65 7.83 -2.70
N VAL A 170 -1.14 8.83 -3.39
CA VAL A 170 -1.77 10.15 -3.45
C VAL A 170 -3.12 10.07 -4.17
N ASP A 171 -3.17 9.43 -5.34
CA ASP A 171 -4.41 9.23 -6.12
C ASP A 171 -5.44 8.43 -5.30
N ALA A 172 -5.00 7.38 -4.63
CA ALA A 172 -5.81 6.55 -3.76
C ALA A 172 -6.41 7.31 -2.58
N THR A 173 -5.61 8.16 -1.95
CA THR A 173 -6.05 8.98 -0.82
C THR A 173 -7.02 10.06 -1.29
N GLN A 174 -6.83 10.60 -2.50
CA GLN A 174 -7.78 11.54 -3.10
C GLN A 174 -9.14 10.86 -3.39
N LEU A 175 -9.11 9.65 -3.94
CA LEU A 175 -10.31 8.85 -4.18
C LEU A 175 -11.06 8.58 -2.87
N TYR A 176 -10.32 8.24 -1.80
CA TYR A 176 -10.91 8.08 -0.47
C TYR A 176 -11.54 9.38 0.03
N SER A 177 -10.86 10.52 -0.11
CA SER A 177 -11.40 11.84 0.28
C SER A 177 -12.72 12.12 -0.42
N GLU A 178 -12.81 11.87 -1.73
CA GLU A 178 -14.06 12.10 -2.48
C GLU A 178 -15.18 11.16 -2.03
N ALA A 179 -14.91 9.87 -1.82
CA ALA A 179 -15.90 8.92 -1.33
C ALA A 179 -16.42 9.28 0.07
N ALA A 180 -15.54 9.74 0.95
CA ALA A 180 -15.86 10.06 2.33
C ALA A 180 -16.73 11.32 2.48
N LYS A 181 -16.69 12.25 1.53
CA LYS A 181 -17.52 13.47 1.55
C LYS A 181 -19.02 13.18 1.63
N VAL A 182 -19.46 12.10 0.98
CA VAL A 182 -20.88 11.68 1.01
C VAL A 182 -21.33 11.40 2.45
N ALA A 183 -20.43 10.96 3.30
CA ALA A 183 -20.69 10.70 4.72
C ALA A 183 -20.51 11.93 5.64
N GLY A 184 -20.17 13.09 5.10
CA GLY A 184 -19.85 14.28 5.91
C GLY A 184 -18.45 14.25 6.50
N ILE A 185 -17.55 13.43 5.93
CA ILE A 185 -16.16 13.35 6.34
C ILE A 185 -15.30 14.11 5.33
N ASN A 186 -14.75 15.23 5.76
CA ASN A 186 -13.87 16.06 4.94
C ASN A 186 -12.43 15.66 5.18
N ILE A 187 -11.86 14.87 4.28
CA ILE A 187 -10.46 14.43 4.35
C ILE A 187 -9.60 15.42 3.58
N LYS A 188 -8.78 16.17 4.28
CA LYS A 188 -7.73 16.99 3.68
C LYS A 188 -6.53 16.11 3.36
N VAL A 189 -6.25 15.91 2.08
CA VAL A 189 -5.08 15.17 1.62
C VAL A 189 -3.86 16.06 1.67
N ASN A 190 -2.96 15.79 2.61
CA ASN A 190 -1.67 16.45 2.72
C ASN A 190 -0.64 15.67 1.90
N ARG A 191 -0.40 16.12 0.68
CA ARG A 191 0.64 15.55 -0.17
C ARG A 191 2.00 15.99 0.33
N VAL A 192 2.79 15.03 0.80
CA VAL A 192 4.13 15.27 1.34
C VAL A 192 5.21 14.75 0.38
N SER A 193 6.47 15.19 0.61
CA SER A 193 7.60 14.69 -0.16
C SER A 193 7.78 13.18 0.03
N PRO A 194 8.08 12.41 -1.02
CA PRO A 194 8.49 11.02 -0.89
C PRO A 194 9.83 10.88 -0.16
N ASP A 195 10.70 11.90 -0.27
CA ASP A 195 11.98 11.92 0.44
C ASP A 195 11.77 12.15 1.94
N GLY A 196 12.34 11.25 2.73
CA GLY A 196 12.22 11.32 4.18
C GLY A 196 10.85 10.88 4.72
N TYR A 197 9.95 10.34 3.88
CA TYR A 197 8.60 9.92 4.29
C TYR A 197 8.60 9.03 5.52
N TRP A 198 9.44 8.01 5.53
CA TRP A 198 9.52 7.03 6.61
C TRP A 198 10.11 7.59 7.91
N ASN A 199 10.95 8.63 7.81
CA ASN A 199 11.57 9.26 8.98
C ASN A 199 10.72 10.40 9.57
N ASN A 200 9.99 11.12 8.71
CA ASN A 200 9.34 12.38 9.09
C ASN A 200 7.82 12.29 9.15
N VAL A 201 7.20 11.29 8.50
CA VAL A 201 5.74 11.15 8.40
C VAL A 201 5.25 9.87 9.09
N TRP A 202 5.81 8.71 8.73
CA TRP A 202 5.43 7.43 9.29
C TRP A 202 5.57 7.44 10.81
N MET A 203 4.48 7.11 11.53
CA MET A 203 4.38 7.15 13.01
C MET A 203 4.72 8.51 13.66
N LYS A 204 4.75 9.60 12.89
CA LYS A 204 4.94 10.97 13.39
C LYS A 204 3.67 11.80 13.28
N VAL A 205 2.81 11.47 12.31
CA VAL A 205 1.51 12.11 12.14
C VAL A 205 0.39 11.15 12.52
N PRO A 206 -0.78 11.65 12.95
CA PRO A 206 -1.86 10.81 13.44
C PRO A 206 -2.45 9.85 12.40
N TRP A 207 -2.35 10.19 11.10
CA TRP A 207 -2.93 9.40 10.02
C TRP A 207 -2.14 9.57 8.73
N SER A 208 -1.74 8.47 8.13
CA SER A 208 -0.94 8.49 6.91
C SER A 208 -1.17 7.25 6.06
N ALA A 209 -0.90 7.37 4.75
CA ALA A 209 -0.85 6.21 3.87
C ALA A 209 0.37 5.33 4.22
N CYS A 210 0.20 4.02 4.13
CA CYS A 210 1.29 3.08 4.40
C CYS A 210 1.11 1.79 3.61
N TYR A 211 2.21 1.11 3.30
CA TYR A 211 2.18 -0.30 2.96
C TYR A 211 2.69 -1.14 4.13
N TRP A 212 2.19 -2.34 4.24
CA TRP A 212 2.69 -3.33 5.18
C TRP A 212 3.08 -4.59 4.45
N SER A 213 4.30 -5.06 4.67
CA SER A 213 4.75 -6.34 4.15
C SER A 213 4.39 -7.44 5.13
N GLY A 214 4.00 -8.60 4.61
CA GLY A 214 3.72 -9.74 5.44
C GLY A 214 4.91 -10.19 6.28
N ARG A 215 4.61 -10.76 7.44
CA ARG A 215 5.57 -11.40 8.33
C ARG A 215 5.33 -12.91 8.32
N PRO A 216 6.30 -13.74 8.70
CA PRO A 216 6.16 -15.19 8.68
C PRO A 216 5.06 -15.74 9.60
N THR A 217 4.74 -15.07 10.69
CA THR A 217 3.74 -15.49 11.66
C THR A 217 2.70 -14.42 11.94
N ALA A 218 1.50 -14.83 12.33
CA ALA A 218 0.44 -13.91 12.73
C ALA A 218 0.85 -13.08 13.96
N ASP A 219 1.51 -13.68 14.93
CA ASP A 219 2.05 -12.99 16.10
C ASP A 219 2.96 -11.83 15.69
N TRP A 220 3.90 -12.09 14.76
CA TRP A 220 4.78 -11.05 14.26
C TRP A 220 4.06 -9.96 13.46
N MET A 221 2.90 -10.27 12.83
CA MET A 221 2.07 -9.26 12.17
C MET A 221 1.44 -8.27 13.15
N PHE A 222 1.19 -8.69 14.39
CA PHE A 222 0.59 -7.86 15.44
C PHE A 222 1.63 -7.22 16.38
N THR A 223 2.88 -7.62 16.29
CA THR A 223 3.98 -7.06 17.09
C THR A 223 4.73 -6.01 16.26
N ILE A 224 4.61 -4.74 16.66
CA ILE A 224 5.27 -3.60 16.02
C ILE A 224 6.01 -2.79 17.05
#